data_87fe229ac839f4e62cfdd3e30de1a311
#
_entry.id   87fe229ac839f4e62cfdd3e30de1a311
#
_cell.length_a   1.000
_cell.length_b   1.000
_cell.length_c   1.000
_cell.angle_alpha   90.00
_cell.angle_beta   90.00
_cell.angle_gamma   90.00
#
_symmetry.space_group_name_H-M   'P 1'
#
loop_
_entity.id
_entity.type
_entity.pdbx_description
1 polymer ?
#
loop_
_entity_poly.entity_id
_entity_poly.type
_entity_poly.pdbx_seq_one_letter_code
_entity_poly.pdbx_strand_id
1 'polypeptide(L)'
;MPTLQEQFGAIDIYLFDQLLRGNVSKGMTIFDAGCGTGRNIVYLLREGYKVFGADLDLQAIDAVRRLEPHLPADNFRVESVEAHSFPDLFADVVIINAVLHFARDDDHFHAMLHGCWRTLKPGGLFFCRLASTIGAERLVRHLHDRWYAMADGTERYLVDEAMLMQVTKDLGAELVDPIKTTVVQNLRSMTTWVLRKS
;
A
#
# COMPACT_ATOMS: atom_id res chain seq x y z
N MET A 1 10.76 0.66 29.39
CA MET A 1 10.43 -0.01 28.11
C MET A 1 9.60 0.96 27.27
N PRO A 2 9.82 1.08 25.97
CA PRO A 2 8.96 1.90 25.13
C PRO A 2 7.51 1.36 25.17
N THR A 3 6.55 2.25 25.06
CA THR A 3 5.14 1.88 24.89
C THR A 3 4.95 1.21 23.53
N LEU A 4 3.86 0.45 23.33
CA LEU A 4 3.55 -0.14 22.03
C LEU A 4 3.44 0.92 20.92
N GLN A 5 2.87 2.09 21.25
CA GLN A 5 2.79 3.22 20.32
C GLN A 5 4.17 3.74 19.91
N GLU A 6 5.10 3.86 20.87
CA GLU A 6 6.47 4.29 20.56
C GLU A 6 7.21 3.23 19.75
N GLN A 7 6.94 1.95 19.97
CA GLN A 7 7.58 0.85 19.28
C GLN A 7 7.07 0.69 17.83
N PHE A 8 5.76 0.63 17.65
CA PHE A 8 5.14 0.29 16.37
C PHE A 8 4.64 1.50 15.56
N GLY A 9 4.56 2.68 16.21
CA GLY A 9 4.00 3.86 15.58
C GLY A 9 2.50 3.70 15.27
N ALA A 10 2.08 4.21 14.12
CA ALA A 10 0.72 4.11 13.62
C ALA A 10 0.59 3.13 12.43
N ILE A 11 1.33 2.02 12.52
CA ILE A 11 1.30 0.97 11.48
C ILE A 11 -0.13 0.48 11.23
N ASP A 12 -0.44 0.17 9.98
CA ASP A 12 -1.72 -0.43 9.63
C ASP A 12 -1.88 -1.79 10.30
N ILE A 13 -3.01 -2.03 10.97
CA ILE A 13 -3.23 -3.24 11.76
C ILE A 13 -3.20 -4.52 10.91
N TYR A 14 -3.62 -4.46 9.65
CA TYR A 14 -3.59 -5.61 8.75
C TYR A 14 -2.19 -5.87 8.18
N LEU A 15 -1.36 -4.84 8.05
CA LEU A 15 0.07 -5.02 7.77
C LEU A 15 0.78 -5.60 8.99
N PHE A 16 0.43 -5.15 10.19
CA PHE A 16 0.95 -5.70 11.43
C PHE A 16 0.59 -7.19 11.60
N ASP A 17 -0.63 -7.60 11.20
CA ASP A 17 -1.01 -9.01 11.15
C ASP A 17 -0.08 -9.83 10.22
N GLN A 18 0.33 -9.29 9.07
CA GLN A 18 1.28 -9.98 8.18
C GLN A 18 2.66 -10.16 8.83
N LEU A 19 3.11 -9.19 9.64
CA LEU A 19 4.33 -9.32 10.45
C LEU A 19 4.19 -10.41 11.52
N LEU A 20 3.10 -10.42 12.28
CA LEU A 20 2.84 -11.43 13.32
C LEU A 20 2.77 -12.85 12.76
N ARG A 21 2.26 -13.01 11.55
CA ARG A 21 2.16 -14.30 10.84
C ARG A 21 3.46 -14.72 10.16
N GLY A 22 4.51 -13.89 10.19
CA GLY A 22 5.79 -14.17 9.57
C GLY A 22 5.82 -14.01 8.03
N ASN A 23 4.76 -13.47 7.44
CA ASN A 23 4.72 -13.16 6.00
C ASN A 23 5.65 -12.01 5.63
N VAL A 24 5.99 -11.17 6.58
CA VAL A 24 7.03 -10.12 6.49
C VAL A 24 8.05 -10.40 7.59
N SER A 25 9.28 -10.73 7.22
CA SER A 25 10.32 -11.15 8.16
C SER A 25 11.66 -10.45 7.90
N LYS A 26 12.54 -10.48 8.93
CA LYS A 26 13.91 -9.92 8.82
C LYS A 26 14.68 -10.59 7.67
N GLY A 27 15.45 -9.78 6.97
CA GLY A 27 16.20 -10.23 5.77
C GLY A 27 15.48 -9.99 4.46
N MET A 28 14.15 -9.81 4.48
CA MET A 28 13.37 -9.42 3.30
C MET A 28 13.65 -7.97 2.91
N THR A 29 13.62 -7.71 1.62
CA THR A 29 13.64 -6.35 1.05
C THR A 29 12.19 -5.87 0.89
N ILE A 30 11.88 -4.73 1.49
CA ILE A 30 10.54 -4.15 1.52
C ILE A 30 10.53 -2.86 0.70
N PHE A 31 9.55 -2.72 -0.17
CA PHE A 31 9.28 -1.49 -0.91
C PHE A 31 7.91 -0.93 -0.53
N ASP A 32 7.88 0.27 0.05
CA ASP A 32 6.65 1.00 0.40
C ASP A 32 6.36 2.04 -0.68
N ALA A 33 5.40 1.74 -1.53
CA ALA A 33 4.98 2.59 -2.64
C ALA A 33 3.93 3.60 -2.18
N GLY A 34 4.28 4.88 -2.20
CA GLY A 34 3.52 5.95 -1.54
C GLY A 34 3.73 5.92 -0.03
N CYS A 35 5.01 5.93 0.39
CA CYS A 35 5.38 5.71 1.79
C CYS A 35 4.96 6.87 2.72
N GLY A 36 4.60 8.03 2.18
CA GLY A 36 4.28 9.20 2.97
C GLY A 36 5.38 9.52 3.98
N THR A 37 5.01 9.87 5.20
CA THR A 37 5.95 10.14 6.30
C THR A 37 6.47 8.88 7.00
N GLY A 38 6.29 7.70 6.41
CA GLY A 38 6.82 6.44 6.93
C GLY A 38 5.95 5.73 7.96
N ARG A 39 4.65 6.05 8.06
CA ARG A 39 3.73 5.49 9.05
C ARG A 39 3.80 3.97 9.18
N ASN A 40 3.89 3.26 8.06
CA ASN A 40 3.88 1.80 8.02
C ASN A 40 5.27 1.19 8.20
N ILE A 41 6.33 1.96 8.08
CA ILE A 41 7.70 1.45 8.03
C ILE A 41 8.57 1.87 9.22
N VAL A 42 8.10 2.76 10.10
CA VAL A 42 8.85 3.20 11.30
C VAL A 42 9.38 2.02 12.11
N TYR A 43 8.52 1.04 12.42
CA TYR A 43 8.91 -0.17 13.14
C TYR A 43 9.95 -0.96 12.35
N LEU A 44 9.71 -1.15 11.06
CA LEU A 44 10.61 -1.92 10.19
C LEU A 44 12.00 -1.29 10.12
N LEU A 45 12.07 0.04 10.00
CA LEU A 45 13.32 0.79 9.98
C LEU A 45 14.11 0.62 11.29
N ARG A 46 13.44 0.80 12.44
CA ARG A 46 14.04 0.65 13.77
C ARG A 46 14.56 -0.75 14.04
N GLU A 47 13.89 -1.76 13.51
CA GLU A 47 14.28 -3.17 13.63
C GLU A 47 15.33 -3.60 12.57
N GLY A 48 15.82 -2.69 11.74
CA GLY A 48 16.87 -2.94 10.78
C GLY A 48 16.44 -3.77 9.56
N TYR A 49 15.17 -3.68 9.16
CA TYR A 49 14.73 -4.26 7.88
C TYR A 49 15.31 -3.46 6.69
N LYS A 50 15.45 -4.12 5.56
CA LYS A 50 15.86 -3.47 4.30
C LYS A 50 14.65 -2.78 3.68
N VAL A 51 14.47 -1.50 3.96
CA VAL A 51 13.30 -0.74 3.51
C VAL A 51 13.69 0.29 2.45
N PHE A 52 12.86 0.36 1.42
CA PHE A 52 12.90 1.33 0.33
C PHE A 52 11.52 1.95 0.17
N GLY A 53 11.44 3.15 -0.37
CA GLY A 53 10.15 3.80 -0.58
C GLY A 53 10.19 4.88 -1.65
N ALA A 54 9.02 5.17 -2.20
CA ALA A 54 8.78 6.29 -3.10
C ALA A 54 7.54 7.06 -2.66
N ASP A 55 7.57 8.37 -2.82
CA ASP A 55 6.41 9.25 -2.66
C ASP A 55 6.61 10.49 -3.53
N LEU A 56 5.52 11.12 -3.97
CA LEU A 56 5.58 12.38 -4.73
C LEU A 56 5.90 13.58 -3.85
N ASP A 57 5.64 13.50 -2.55
CA ASP A 57 5.83 14.60 -1.62
C ASP A 57 7.27 14.60 -1.06
N LEU A 58 8.05 15.59 -1.50
CA LEU A 58 9.40 15.83 -1.00
C LEU A 58 9.45 15.95 0.53
N GLN A 59 8.47 16.61 1.14
CA GLN A 59 8.46 16.82 2.60
C GLN A 59 8.23 15.48 3.33
N ALA A 60 7.40 14.60 2.76
CA ALA A 60 7.19 13.25 3.26
C ALA A 60 8.49 12.42 3.18
N ILE A 61 9.17 12.43 2.03
CA ILE A 61 10.45 11.74 1.84
C ILE A 61 11.51 12.26 2.80
N ASP A 62 11.62 13.58 2.99
CA ASP A 62 12.55 14.15 3.96
C ASP A 62 12.20 13.77 5.41
N ALA A 63 10.92 13.63 5.73
CA ALA A 63 10.49 13.14 7.03
C ALA A 63 10.92 11.68 7.26
N VAL A 64 10.73 10.81 6.26
CA VAL A 64 11.17 9.39 6.35
C VAL A 64 12.68 9.27 6.49
N ARG A 65 13.45 10.03 5.70
CA ARG A 65 14.93 10.05 5.80
C ARG A 65 15.42 10.44 7.19
N ARG A 66 14.68 11.31 7.90
CA ARG A 66 15.01 11.68 9.29
C ARG A 66 14.71 10.59 10.32
N LEU A 67 13.85 9.61 10.00
CA LEU A 67 13.57 8.49 10.92
C LEU A 67 14.79 7.60 11.14
N GLU A 68 15.62 7.44 10.09
CA GLU A 68 16.83 6.62 10.13
C GLU A 68 17.94 7.28 9.29
N PRO A 69 18.65 8.29 9.85
CA PRO A 69 19.63 9.10 9.11
C PRO A 69 20.85 8.31 8.61
N HIS A 70 21.05 7.10 9.10
CA HIS A 70 22.18 6.25 8.71
C HIS A 70 21.93 5.47 7.42
N LEU A 71 20.69 5.41 6.95
CA LEU A 71 20.36 4.77 5.69
C LEU A 71 20.77 5.64 4.49
N PRO A 72 21.17 5.01 3.37
CA PRO A 72 21.41 5.74 2.14
C PRO A 72 20.18 6.56 1.73
N ALA A 73 20.39 7.82 1.38
CA ALA A 73 19.29 8.72 0.98
C ALA A 73 18.48 8.16 -0.21
N ASP A 74 19.14 7.40 -1.09
CA ASP A 74 18.53 6.77 -2.27
C ASP A 74 17.56 5.62 -1.95
N ASN A 75 17.50 5.19 -0.69
CA ASN A 75 16.47 4.23 -0.27
C ASN A 75 15.07 4.85 -0.36
N PHE A 76 14.96 6.17 -0.25
CA PHE A 76 13.70 6.89 -0.33
C PHE A 76 13.77 7.96 -1.41
N ARG A 77 12.91 7.86 -2.42
CA ARG A 77 12.97 8.70 -3.62
C ARG A 77 11.69 9.51 -3.82
N VAL A 78 11.86 10.74 -4.30
CA VAL A 78 10.73 11.58 -4.72
C VAL A 78 10.35 11.18 -6.13
N GLU A 79 9.52 10.15 -6.23
CA GLU A 79 9.10 9.52 -7.49
C GLU A 79 7.64 9.06 -7.38
N SER A 80 6.94 9.00 -8.50
CA SER A 80 5.60 8.44 -8.56
C SER A 80 5.62 6.91 -8.53
N VAL A 81 4.54 6.32 -8.02
CA VAL A 81 4.46 4.85 -7.87
C VAL A 81 4.35 4.12 -9.22
N GLU A 82 3.88 4.77 -10.26
CA GLU A 82 3.79 4.22 -11.62
C GLU A 82 5.10 4.31 -12.41
N ALA A 83 6.02 5.25 -12.05
CA ALA A 83 7.21 5.55 -12.85
C ALA A 83 8.51 5.63 -12.02
N HIS A 84 8.52 5.01 -10.85
CA HIS A 84 9.73 4.99 -10.02
C HIS A 84 10.89 4.20 -10.65
N SER A 85 12.11 4.57 -10.27
CA SER A 85 13.37 4.04 -10.81
C SER A 85 13.91 2.81 -10.07
N PHE A 86 13.18 2.24 -9.10
CA PHE A 86 13.60 1.00 -8.44
C PHE A 86 13.56 -0.17 -9.42
N PRO A 87 14.51 -1.12 -9.31
CA PRO A 87 14.63 -2.24 -10.24
C PRO A 87 13.43 -3.18 -10.23
N ASP A 88 13.27 -3.93 -11.31
CA ASP A 88 12.35 -5.06 -11.37
C ASP A 88 12.82 -6.18 -10.43
N LEU A 89 11.88 -6.94 -9.87
CA LEU A 89 12.13 -8.15 -9.09
C LEU A 89 13.13 -7.96 -7.94
N PHE A 90 13.15 -6.78 -7.29
CA PHE A 90 14.09 -6.53 -6.20
C PHE A 90 13.49 -6.69 -4.80
N ALA A 91 12.17 -6.49 -4.65
CA ALA A 91 11.48 -6.52 -3.38
C ALA A 91 10.86 -7.90 -3.08
N ASP A 92 11.00 -8.35 -1.85
CA ASP A 92 10.31 -9.54 -1.33
C ASP A 92 8.90 -9.18 -0.86
N VAL A 93 8.69 -7.92 -0.46
CA VAL A 93 7.40 -7.37 -0.04
C VAL A 93 7.20 -6.01 -0.68
N VAL A 94 6.03 -5.80 -1.26
CA VAL A 94 5.56 -4.48 -1.69
C VAL A 94 4.37 -4.06 -0.83
N ILE A 95 4.45 -2.88 -0.26
CA ILE A 95 3.36 -2.24 0.49
C ILE A 95 2.83 -1.10 -0.37
N ILE A 96 1.51 -1.02 -0.54
CA ILE A 96 0.82 0.11 -1.13
C ILE A 96 -0.44 0.41 -0.32
N ASN A 97 -0.33 1.30 0.65
CA ASN A 97 -1.38 1.56 1.63
C ASN A 97 -1.96 2.96 1.48
N ALA A 98 -3.22 3.04 1.12
CA ALA A 98 -3.97 4.28 0.92
C ALA A 98 -3.43 5.15 -0.24
N VAL A 99 -3.05 4.52 -1.35
CA VAL A 99 -2.46 5.16 -2.52
C VAL A 99 -3.29 4.93 -3.79
N LEU A 100 -3.65 3.69 -4.12
CA LEU A 100 -4.33 3.37 -5.40
C LEU A 100 -5.68 4.09 -5.59
N HIS A 101 -6.34 4.50 -4.52
CA HIS A 101 -7.60 5.26 -4.61
C HIS A 101 -7.42 6.75 -5.00
N PHE A 102 -6.18 7.16 -5.28
CA PHE A 102 -5.87 8.44 -5.93
C PHE A 102 -5.68 8.29 -7.45
N ALA A 103 -5.95 7.13 -8.01
CA ALA A 103 -5.96 6.95 -9.46
C ALA A 103 -6.93 7.93 -10.12
N ARG A 104 -6.54 8.44 -11.29
CA ARG A 104 -7.37 9.39 -12.07
C ARG A 104 -8.43 8.67 -12.90
N ASP A 105 -8.11 7.45 -13.32
CA ASP A 105 -8.91 6.58 -14.18
C ASP A 105 -8.39 5.15 -14.08
N ASP A 106 -9.01 4.23 -14.81
CA ASP A 106 -8.64 2.81 -14.83
C ASP A 106 -7.21 2.61 -15.37
N ASP A 107 -6.81 3.34 -16.40
CA ASP A 107 -5.46 3.26 -16.98
C ASP A 107 -4.41 3.68 -15.96
N HIS A 108 -4.64 4.76 -15.23
CA HIS A 108 -3.74 5.21 -14.17
C HIS A 108 -3.71 4.23 -12.99
N PHE A 109 -4.86 3.66 -12.60
CA PHE A 109 -4.89 2.61 -11.57
C PHE A 109 -4.01 1.43 -11.97
N HIS A 110 -4.14 0.95 -13.19
CA HIS A 110 -3.32 -0.15 -13.72
C HIS A 110 -1.84 0.24 -13.83
N ALA A 111 -1.51 1.46 -14.27
CA ALA A 111 -0.13 1.94 -14.31
C ALA A 111 0.51 1.95 -12.92
N MET A 112 -0.18 2.49 -11.90
CA MET A 112 0.29 2.48 -10.51
C MET A 112 0.50 1.06 -9.99
N LEU A 113 -0.47 0.18 -10.23
CA LEU A 113 -0.40 -1.22 -9.82
C LEU A 113 0.77 -1.94 -10.50
N HIS A 114 0.93 -1.80 -11.81
CA HIS A 114 2.03 -2.43 -12.56
C HIS A 114 3.39 -1.88 -12.16
N GLY A 115 3.51 -0.58 -11.88
CA GLY A 115 4.72 0.01 -11.33
C GLY A 115 5.17 -0.69 -10.04
N CYS A 116 4.24 -0.95 -9.13
CA CYS A 116 4.50 -1.69 -7.90
C CYS A 116 4.76 -3.19 -8.16
N TRP A 117 3.94 -3.82 -9.01
CA TRP A 117 3.99 -5.26 -9.27
C TRP A 117 5.29 -5.72 -9.95
N ARG A 118 5.87 -4.91 -10.86
CA ARG A 118 7.13 -5.25 -11.53
C ARG A 118 8.29 -5.39 -10.54
N THR A 119 8.30 -4.60 -9.44
CA THR A 119 9.36 -4.66 -8.44
C THR A 119 9.30 -5.89 -7.56
N LEU A 120 8.15 -6.53 -7.45
CA LEU A 120 7.94 -7.69 -6.60
C LEU A 120 8.58 -8.93 -7.23
N LYS A 121 9.36 -9.68 -6.45
CA LYS A 121 9.94 -10.97 -6.86
C LYS A 121 8.84 -12.03 -7.00
N PRO A 122 9.05 -13.09 -7.81
CA PRO A 122 8.25 -14.33 -7.72
C PRO A 122 8.23 -14.84 -6.27
N GLY A 123 7.08 -15.31 -5.80
CA GLY A 123 6.87 -15.71 -4.40
C GLY A 123 6.72 -14.54 -3.42
N GLY A 124 6.91 -13.30 -3.85
CA GLY A 124 6.83 -12.11 -3.01
C GLY A 124 5.40 -11.76 -2.57
N LEU A 125 5.31 -11.00 -1.49
CA LEU A 125 4.05 -10.54 -0.90
C LEU A 125 3.70 -9.12 -1.38
N PHE A 126 2.51 -8.95 -1.94
CA PHE A 126 1.92 -7.66 -2.24
C PHE A 126 0.84 -7.34 -1.20
N PHE A 127 1.06 -6.32 -0.39
CA PHE A 127 0.11 -5.83 0.58
C PHE A 127 -0.51 -4.53 0.11
N CYS A 128 -1.80 -4.54 -0.17
CA CYS A 128 -2.54 -3.36 -0.58
C CYS A 128 -3.70 -3.08 0.38
N ARG A 129 -3.89 -1.79 0.70
CA ARG A 129 -5.10 -1.32 1.35
C ARG A 129 -5.60 -0.06 0.68
N LEU A 130 -6.84 -0.09 0.19
CA LEU A 130 -7.40 0.98 -0.61
C LEU A 130 -8.89 1.20 -0.31
N ALA A 131 -9.41 2.36 -0.69
CA ALA A 131 -10.83 2.65 -0.60
C ALA A 131 -11.62 1.83 -1.63
N SER A 132 -12.80 1.36 -1.25
CA SER A 132 -13.67 0.55 -2.10
C SER A 132 -15.15 0.90 -1.89
N THR A 133 -15.98 0.41 -2.81
CA THR A 133 -17.45 0.45 -2.64
C THR A 133 -17.96 -0.67 -1.76
N ILE A 134 -17.16 -1.71 -1.47
CA ILE A 134 -17.57 -2.94 -0.78
C ILE A 134 -18.13 -2.61 0.60
N GLY A 135 -19.41 -2.96 0.83
CA GLY A 135 -20.11 -2.68 2.08
C GLY A 135 -20.47 -1.20 2.31
N ALA A 136 -20.14 -0.32 1.35
CA ALA A 136 -20.40 1.10 1.40
C ALA A 136 -21.22 1.60 0.19
N GLU A 137 -21.88 0.70 -0.53
CA GLU A 137 -22.58 0.99 -1.79
C GLU A 137 -23.69 2.05 -1.60
N ARG A 138 -24.26 2.11 -0.38
CA ARG A 138 -25.30 3.11 -0.03
C ARG A 138 -24.73 4.38 0.59
N LEU A 139 -23.44 4.43 0.88
CA LEU A 139 -22.79 5.53 1.58
C LEU A 139 -22.02 6.45 0.61
N VAL A 140 -21.73 5.96 -0.58
CA VAL A 140 -20.99 6.70 -1.61
C VAL A 140 -21.90 7.07 -2.76
N ARG A 141 -21.69 8.23 -3.35
CA ARG A 141 -22.48 8.69 -4.52
C ARG A 141 -21.61 8.59 -5.77
N HIS A 142 -22.01 7.74 -6.71
CA HIS A 142 -21.35 7.61 -7.99
C HIS A 142 -21.36 8.96 -8.75
N LEU A 143 -20.24 9.33 -9.33
CA LEU A 143 -20.05 10.52 -10.12
C LEU A 143 -19.93 10.16 -11.61
N HIS A 144 -18.84 9.51 -11.96
CA HIS A 144 -18.55 9.00 -13.31
C HIS A 144 -17.51 7.88 -13.21
N ASP A 145 -17.47 6.96 -14.13
CA ASP A 145 -16.52 5.84 -14.18
C ASP A 145 -16.38 5.14 -12.82
N ARG A 146 -15.22 5.19 -12.17
CA ARG A 146 -14.98 4.71 -10.81
C ARG A 146 -14.76 5.84 -9.79
N TRP A 147 -15.18 7.06 -10.12
CA TRP A 147 -15.14 8.19 -9.20
C TRP A 147 -16.43 8.30 -8.38
N TYR A 148 -16.24 8.46 -7.10
CA TYR A 148 -17.34 8.56 -6.13
C TYR A 148 -17.11 9.71 -5.16
N ALA A 149 -18.17 10.44 -4.85
CA ALA A 149 -18.19 11.37 -3.73
C ALA A 149 -18.39 10.59 -2.42
N MET A 150 -17.49 10.82 -1.49
CA MET A 150 -17.48 10.21 -0.16
C MET A 150 -18.31 11.04 0.84
N ALA A 151 -18.72 10.44 1.96
CA ALA A 151 -19.45 11.13 3.00
C ALA A 151 -18.65 12.25 3.70
N ASP A 152 -17.31 12.19 3.63
CA ASP A 152 -16.43 13.23 4.17
C ASP A 152 -16.20 14.43 3.21
N GLY A 153 -16.94 14.46 2.10
CA GLY A 153 -16.87 15.51 1.08
C GLY A 153 -15.70 15.37 0.09
N THR A 154 -14.89 14.30 0.20
CA THR A 154 -13.82 14.03 -0.76
C THR A 154 -14.33 13.20 -1.93
N GLU A 155 -13.60 13.24 -3.04
CA GLU A 155 -13.85 12.38 -4.20
C GLU A 155 -12.69 11.40 -4.34
N ARG A 156 -13.01 10.13 -4.68
CA ARG A 156 -12.02 9.07 -4.78
C ARG A 156 -12.36 8.11 -5.92
N TYR A 157 -11.32 7.55 -6.49
CA TYR A 157 -11.42 6.37 -7.32
C TYR A 157 -11.67 5.15 -6.42
N LEU A 158 -12.78 4.43 -6.61
CA LEU A 158 -13.13 3.28 -5.80
C LEU A 158 -13.16 2.00 -6.63
N VAL A 159 -12.60 0.94 -6.04
CA VAL A 159 -12.69 -0.41 -6.58
C VAL A 159 -13.88 -1.15 -5.97
N ASP A 160 -14.33 -2.19 -6.65
CA ASP A 160 -15.25 -3.21 -6.13
C ASP A 160 -14.58 -4.58 -6.06
N GLU A 161 -15.28 -5.57 -5.49
CA GLU A 161 -14.76 -6.93 -5.36
C GLU A 161 -14.51 -7.58 -6.72
N ALA A 162 -15.42 -7.36 -7.68
CA ALA A 162 -15.30 -7.94 -9.03
C ALA A 162 -14.01 -7.46 -9.72
N MET A 163 -13.69 -6.17 -9.64
CA MET A 163 -12.46 -5.62 -10.18
C MET A 163 -11.23 -6.22 -9.50
N LEU A 164 -11.20 -6.28 -8.17
CA LEU A 164 -10.06 -6.83 -7.44
C LEU A 164 -9.82 -8.32 -7.79
N MET A 165 -10.87 -9.10 -7.92
CA MET A 165 -10.78 -10.51 -8.32
C MET A 165 -10.31 -10.67 -9.77
N GLN A 166 -10.81 -9.83 -10.68
CA GLN A 166 -10.36 -9.85 -12.08
C GLN A 166 -8.88 -9.48 -12.17
N VAL A 167 -8.46 -8.40 -11.53
CA VAL A 167 -7.07 -7.95 -11.51
C VAL A 167 -6.15 -9.00 -10.88
N THR A 168 -6.58 -9.69 -9.79
CA THR A 168 -5.84 -10.80 -9.19
C THR A 168 -5.56 -11.90 -10.23
N LYS A 169 -6.58 -12.26 -11.01
CA LYS A 169 -6.46 -13.25 -12.09
C LYS A 169 -5.54 -12.79 -13.21
N ASP A 170 -5.68 -11.54 -13.65
CA ASP A 170 -4.89 -10.98 -14.76
C ASP A 170 -3.39 -10.86 -14.41
N LEU A 171 -3.08 -10.63 -13.13
CA LEU A 171 -1.71 -10.66 -12.62
C LEU A 171 -1.15 -12.09 -12.44
N GLY A 172 -1.95 -13.14 -12.60
CA GLY A 172 -1.57 -14.50 -12.28
C GLY A 172 -1.23 -14.69 -10.81
N ALA A 173 -1.86 -13.91 -9.93
CA ALA A 173 -1.56 -13.88 -8.50
C ALA A 173 -2.52 -14.76 -7.69
N GLU A 174 -2.09 -15.14 -6.48
CA GLU A 174 -2.92 -15.84 -5.52
C GLU A 174 -3.29 -14.96 -4.34
N LEU A 175 -4.53 -15.04 -3.86
CA LEU A 175 -4.92 -14.38 -2.61
C LEU A 175 -4.24 -15.09 -1.43
N VAL A 176 -3.47 -14.33 -0.63
CA VAL A 176 -2.90 -14.82 0.64
C VAL A 176 -3.97 -14.86 1.73
N ASP A 177 -4.86 -13.89 1.70
CA ASP A 177 -6.02 -13.79 2.59
C ASP A 177 -7.29 -13.56 1.77
N PRO A 178 -8.47 -13.99 2.24
CA PRO A 178 -9.73 -13.48 1.71
C PRO A 178 -9.74 -11.95 1.77
N ILE A 179 -10.37 -11.31 0.77
CA ILE A 179 -10.54 -9.85 0.77
C ILE A 179 -11.23 -9.42 2.06
N LYS A 180 -10.58 -8.54 2.82
CA LYS A 180 -11.11 -8.02 4.09
C LYS A 180 -11.49 -6.56 3.92
N THR A 181 -12.70 -6.21 4.32
CA THR A 181 -13.18 -4.83 4.24
C THR A 181 -13.61 -4.32 5.60
N THR A 182 -13.17 -3.11 5.92
CA THR A 182 -13.59 -2.38 7.12
C THR A 182 -14.42 -1.18 6.73
N VAL A 183 -15.70 -1.21 7.08
CA VAL A 183 -16.60 -0.06 6.96
C VAL A 183 -16.48 0.76 8.23
N VAL A 184 -16.06 2.02 8.10
CA VAL A 184 -15.89 2.95 9.21
C VAL A 184 -17.13 3.81 9.30
N GLN A 185 -18.10 3.39 10.11
CA GLN A 185 -19.43 4.03 10.23
C GLN A 185 -20.01 4.38 8.85
N ASN A 186 -20.44 5.63 8.66
CA ASN A 186 -20.99 6.13 7.41
C ASN A 186 -19.97 6.98 6.62
N LEU A 187 -18.67 6.81 6.86
CA LEU A 187 -17.64 7.67 6.30
C LEU A 187 -16.94 7.07 5.08
N ARG A 188 -16.50 5.83 5.20
CA ARG A 188 -15.70 5.17 4.17
C ARG A 188 -15.63 3.66 4.34
N SER A 189 -15.28 2.99 3.28
CA SER A 189 -14.89 1.58 3.30
C SER A 189 -13.43 1.44 2.83
N MET A 190 -12.65 0.65 3.57
CA MET A 190 -11.24 0.36 3.26
C MET A 190 -11.05 -1.14 3.14
N THR A 191 -10.60 -1.57 1.99
CA THR A 191 -10.37 -2.99 1.66
C THR A 191 -8.90 -3.33 1.73
N THR A 192 -8.58 -4.44 2.38
CA THR A 192 -7.26 -5.05 2.44
C THR A 192 -7.21 -6.19 1.43
N TRP A 193 -6.23 -6.12 0.53
CA TRP A 193 -6.04 -7.04 -0.58
C TRP A 193 -4.57 -7.48 -0.57
N VAL A 194 -4.36 -8.78 -0.23
CA VAL A 194 -3.02 -9.34 -0.03
C VAL A 194 -2.80 -10.47 -1.01
N LEU A 195 -1.77 -10.33 -1.84
CA LEU A 195 -1.46 -11.25 -2.93
C LEU A 195 -0.08 -11.87 -2.79
N ARG A 196 0.06 -13.06 -3.36
CA ARG A 196 1.33 -13.73 -3.63
C ARG A 196 1.58 -13.69 -5.13
N LYS A 197 2.75 -13.23 -5.54
CA LYS A 197 3.17 -13.29 -6.95
C LYS A 197 3.60 -14.72 -7.27
N SER A 198 3.05 -15.31 -8.33
CA SER A 198 3.47 -16.62 -8.84
C SER A 198 4.86 -16.58 -9.47
#